data_dd176f69cd7925c210bd8b3f44745f1d
#
_entry.id   dd176f69cd7925c210bd8b3f44745f1d
#
_cell.length_a   1.000
_cell.length_b   1.000
_cell.length_c   1.000
_cell.angle_alpha   90.00
_cell.angle_beta   90.00
_cell.angle_gamma   90.00
#
_symmetry.space_group_name_H-M   'P 1'
#
loop_
_entity.id
_entity.type
_entity.pdbx_description
1 polymer ?
#
loop_
_entity_poly.entity_id
_entity_poly.type
_entity_poly.pdbx_seq_one_letter_code
_entity_poly.pdbx_strand_id
1 'polypeptide(L)'
;MLMLMLRPAGHLVSGAPRRVPIVRSRGRKYGRILDERCLSIRQDILVSGPNSSGKTKWLAKLDEKAAEVWTGRQKIFVRSMEPLQRWYEDPRVIAHAEQGGATWSRLKSYEKVEALLAWFRATKPVLLLDDAHKLAGRKLDIAIQLAREAGRLVVGTFAEQATPMSLRMLIETRDPQKVFLKSDAAYDVTSMTLWLIILIALCAGWWQLAAVMGGMKVLAGGRRAARQA
;
A
#
# COMPACT_ATOMS: atom_id res chain seq x y z
N MET A 1 -9.83 -6.47 10.87
CA MET A 1 -9.14 -7.05 9.70
C MET A 1 -9.78 -6.47 8.46
N LEU A 2 -9.03 -5.71 7.69
CA LEU A 2 -9.49 -5.16 6.41
C LEU A 2 -9.36 -6.19 5.31
N MET A 3 -10.39 -6.33 4.52
CA MET A 3 -10.44 -7.32 3.45
C MET A 3 -10.83 -6.63 2.15
N LEU A 4 -9.99 -6.77 1.11
CA LEU A 4 -10.39 -6.43 -0.24
C LEU A 4 -11.36 -7.50 -0.74
N MET A 5 -12.53 -7.07 -1.18
CA MET A 5 -13.47 -7.91 -1.93
C MET A 5 -13.80 -7.23 -3.25
N LEU A 6 -14.08 -8.03 -4.27
CA LEU A 6 -14.58 -7.54 -5.53
C LEU A 6 -16.08 -7.85 -5.61
N ARG A 7 -16.87 -6.83 -5.87
CA ARG A 7 -18.31 -6.97 -6.10
C ARG A 7 -18.62 -6.79 -7.58
N PRO A 8 -19.48 -7.60 -8.18
CA PRO A 8 -19.93 -7.32 -9.53
C PRO A 8 -20.63 -5.96 -9.55
N ALA A 9 -20.15 -5.03 -10.35
CA ALA A 9 -20.86 -3.81 -10.67
C ALA A 9 -21.95 -4.19 -11.68
N GLY A 10 -23.21 -3.84 -11.37
CA GLY A 10 -24.42 -4.24 -12.07
C GLY A 10 -24.33 -4.32 -13.59
N HIS A 11 -25.26 -5.03 -14.20
CA HIS A 11 -25.33 -5.36 -15.63
C HIS A 11 -24.96 -4.20 -16.55
N LEU A 12 -23.81 -4.32 -17.22
CA LEU A 12 -23.54 -3.56 -18.44
C LEU A 12 -23.89 -4.42 -19.65
N VAL A 13 -24.60 -3.80 -20.55
CA VAL A 13 -25.14 -4.37 -21.80
C VAL A 13 -24.05 -4.83 -22.77
N SER A 14 -23.21 -5.72 -22.47
CA SER A 14 -22.17 -6.35 -23.29
C SER A 14 -20.84 -6.47 -22.55
N GLY A 15 -20.50 -7.65 -22.13
CA GLY A 15 -19.17 -7.99 -21.63
C GLY A 15 -19.18 -8.52 -20.19
N ALA A 16 -18.06 -9.15 -19.81
CA ALA A 16 -17.85 -9.70 -18.50
C ALA A 16 -18.17 -8.69 -17.38
N PRO A 17 -18.75 -9.13 -16.25
CA PRO A 17 -19.14 -8.21 -15.17
C PRO A 17 -17.92 -7.48 -14.64
N ARG A 18 -17.89 -6.16 -14.78
CA ARG A 18 -16.86 -5.32 -14.14
C ARG A 18 -16.95 -5.48 -12.64
N ARG A 19 -15.83 -5.79 -12.02
CA ARG A 19 -15.76 -5.90 -10.57
C ARG A 19 -15.25 -4.59 -9.98
N VAL A 20 -15.93 -4.09 -8.95
CA VAL A 20 -15.58 -2.87 -8.25
C VAL A 20 -14.80 -3.26 -6.98
N PRO A 21 -13.61 -2.68 -6.73
CA PRO A 21 -12.90 -2.94 -5.50
C PRO A 21 -13.66 -2.35 -4.32
N ILE A 22 -13.83 -3.16 -3.27
CA ILE A 22 -14.52 -2.77 -2.05
C ILE A 22 -13.54 -2.90 -0.90
N VAL A 23 -13.50 -1.90 -0.03
CA VAL A 23 -12.81 -1.96 1.26
C VAL A 23 -13.83 -2.31 2.33
N ARG A 24 -13.60 -3.41 3.03
CA ARG A 24 -14.41 -3.82 4.18
C ARG A 24 -13.60 -3.75 5.46
N SER A 25 -14.15 -3.07 6.46
CA SER A 25 -13.68 -3.11 7.83
C SER A 25 -14.47 -4.17 8.62
N ARG A 26 -13.77 -5.12 9.24
CA ARG A 26 -14.40 -6.11 10.12
C ARG A 26 -14.08 -5.80 11.57
N GLY A 27 -15.11 -5.77 12.42
CA GLY A 27 -14.96 -5.71 13.87
C GLY A 27 -14.40 -7.01 14.44
N ARG A 28 -13.79 -6.93 15.63
CA ARG A 28 -13.17 -8.07 16.33
C ARG A 28 -14.17 -9.12 16.78
N LYS A 29 -15.35 -8.69 17.26
CA LYS A 29 -16.37 -9.61 17.74
C LYS A 29 -17.21 -10.12 16.56
N TYR A 30 -17.23 -11.43 16.36
CA TYR A 30 -18.09 -12.17 15.42
C TYR A 30 -17.94 -11.83 13.94
N GLY A 31 -16.82 -11.22 13.51
CA GLY A 31 -16.56 -10.93 12.10
C GLY A 31 -17.57 -9.99 11.44
N ARG A 32 -18.35 -9.23 12.24
CA ARG A 32 -19.37 -8.30 11.73
C ARG A 32 -18.71 -7.23 10.87
N ILE A 33 -19.27 -6.98 9.71
CA ILE A 33 -18.83 -5.90 8.81
C ILE A 33 -19.24 -4.58 9.45
N LEU A 34 -18.25 -3.73 9.75
CA LEU A 34 -18.48 -2.42 10.38
C LEU A 34 -18.64 -1.31 9.33
N ASP A 35 -17.88 -1.39 8.24
CA ASP A 35 -17.89 -0.40 7.18
C ASP A 35 -17.55 -1.08 5.85
N GLU A 36 -18.24 -0.67 4.80
CA GLU A 36 -18.02 -1.14 3.45
C GLU A 36 -18.02 0.07 2.51
N ARG A 37 -16.88 0.30 1.83
CA ARG A 37 -16.76 1.38 0.85
C ARG A 37 -16.45 0.81 -0.51
N CYS A 38 -17.29 1.15 -1.47
CA CYS A 38 -17.02 0.90 -2.89
C CYS A 38 -16.02 1.94 -3.40
N LEU A 39 -14.97 1.47 -4.09
CA LEU A 39 -13.98 2.34 -4.69
C LEU A 39 -14.31 2.56 -6.16
N SER A 40 -14.15 3.80 -6.62
CA SER A 40 -14.36 4.15 -8.02
C SER A 40 -13.23 3.57 -8.89
N ILE A 41 -13.59 2.90 -9.98
CA ILE A 41 -12.63 2.40 -10.97
C ILE A 41 -12.06 3.57 -11.81
N ARG A 42 -12.78 4.68 -11.85
CA ARG A 42 -12.44 5.83 -12.70
C ARG A 42 -11.58 6.87 -12.01
N GLN A 43 -11.42 6.79 -10.69
CA GLN A 43 -10.59 7.68 -9.90
C GLN A 43 -9.30 6.98 -9.46
N ASP A 44 -8.29 7.77 -9.19
CA ASP A 44 -7.08 7.28 -8.55
C ASP A 44 -7.37 6.98 -7.07
N ILE A 45 -6.56 6.16 -6.44
CA ILE A 45 -6.83 5.68 -5.07
C ILE A 45 -5.61 5.95 -4.20
N LEU A 46 -5.84 6.65 -3.09
CA LEU A 46 -4.82 6.86 -2.07
C LEU A 46 -5.19 6.08 -0.81
N VAL A 47 -4.39 5.05 -0.50
CA VAL A 47 -4.58 4.21 0.67
C VAL A 47 -3.59 4.62 1.75
N SER A 48 -4.08 5.23 2.81
CA SER A 48 -3.26 5.63 3.97
C SER A 48 -3.62 4.80 5.21
N GLY A 49 -2.69 4.72 6.14
CA GLY A 49 -2.91 4.04 7.41
C GLY A 49 -1.63 3.62 8.12
N PRO A 50 -1.69 3.31 9.41
CA PRO A 50 -0.53 2.97 10.21
C PRO A 50 0.15 1.69 9.73
N ASN A 51 1.36 1.43 10.24
CA ASN A 51 2.05 0.18 9.97
C ASN A 51 1.20 -1.01 10.41
N SER A 52 1.33 -2.13 9.71
CA SER A 52 0.54 -3.34 9.95
C SER A 52 -0.98 -3.22 9.73
N SER A 53 -1.46 -2.13 9.13
CA SER A 53 -2.88 -1.98 8.75
C SER A 53 -3.31 -2.86 7.56
N GLY A 54 -2.36 -3.57 6.94
CA GLY A 54 -2.62 -4.48 5.83
C GLY A 54 -2.61 -3.83 4.45
N LYS A 55 -2.08 -2.59 4.30
CA LYS A 55 -1.96 -1.87 3.01
C LYS A 55 -1.31 -2.73 1.91
N THR A 56 -0.12 -3.24 2.18
CA THR A 56 0.62 -4.08 1.22
C THR A 56 -0.17 -5.32 0.80
N LYS A 57 -0.85 -5.99 1.76
CA LYS A 57 -1.71 -7.13 1.44
C LYS A 57 -2.91 -6.72 0.60
N TRP A 58 -3.46 -5.54 0.88
CA TRP A 58 -4.58 -5.01 0.12
C TRP A 58 -4.17 -4.67 -1.32
N LEU A 59 -3.02 -3.97 -1.49
CA LEU A 59 -2.45 -3.65 -2.80
C LEU A 59 -2.08 -4.91 -3.59
N ALA A 60 -1.45 -5.91 -2.95
CA ALA A 60 -1.12 -7.17 -3.61
C ALA A 60 -2.37 -7.91 -4.12
N LYS A 61 -3.43 -7.98 -3.31
CA LYS A 61 -4.71 -8.55 -3.76
C LYS A 61 -5.35 -7.74 -4.88
N LEU A 62 -5.22 -6.42 -4.85
CA LEU A 62 -5.70 -5.56 -5.92
C LEU A 62 -4.90 -5.79 -7.20
N ASP A 63 -3.59 -5.99 -7.07
CA ASP A 63 -2.73 -6.35 -8.19
C ASP A 63 -3.13 -7.70 -8.81
N GLU A 64 -3.31 -8.75 -8.02
CA GLU A 64 -3.77 -10.05 -8.50
C GLU A 64 -5.06 -9.93 -9.33
N LYS A 65 -5.98 -9.08 -8.89
CA LYS A 65 -7.32 -8.91 -9.48
C LYS A 65 -7.46 -7.69 -10.38
N ALA A 66 -6.37 -7.00 -10.67
CA ALA A 66 -6.41 -5.76 -11.44
C ALA A 66 -6.99 -5.94 -12.85
N ALA A 67 -6.78 -7.10 -13.49
CA ALA A 67 -7.36 -7.41 -14.79
C ALA A 67 -8.90 -7.48 -14.76
N GLU A 68 -9.48 -7.87 -13.62
CA GLU A 68 -10.93 -7.91 -13.41
C GLU A 68 -11.51 -6.51 -13.13
N VAL A 69 -10.72 -5.63 -12.51
CA VAL A 69 -11.10 -4.25 -12.14
C VAL A 69 -10.90 -3.30 -13.31
N TRP A 70 -9.74 -3.33 -13.94
CA TRP A 70 -9.37 -2.46 -15.06
C TRP A 70 -9.19 -3.28 -16.34
N THR A 71 -10.28 -3.81 -16.87
CA THR A 71 -10.30 -4.64 -18.08
C THR A 71 -9.61 -3.91 -19.24
N GLY A 72 -8.70 -4.60 -19.92
CA GLY A 72 -7.97 -4.06 -21.08
C GLY A 72 -6.81 -3.10 -20.72
N ARG A 73 -6.55 -2.80 -19.44
CA ARG A 73 -5.39 -2.02 -19.04
C ARG A 73 -4.29 -2.91 -18.48
N GLN A 74 -3.08 -2.59 -18.87
CA GLN A 74 -1.90 -3.20 -18.27
C GLN A 74 -1.71 -2.64 -16.85
N LYS A 75 -1.05 -3.41 -15.99
CA LYS A 75 -0.78 -3.04 -14.61
C LYS A 75 0.70 -3.20 -14.30
N ILE A 76 1.22 -2.41 -13.38
CA ILE A 76 2.54 -2.61 -12.81
C ILE A 76 2.50 -2.33 -11.31
N PHE A 77 3.11 -3.22 -10.53
CA PHE A 77 3.20 -3.07 -9.08
C PHE A 77 4.62 -2.73 -8.67
N VAL A 78 4.80 -1.54 -8.15
CA VAL A 78 6.07 -0.97 -7.73
C VAL A 78 6.12 -0.87 -6.22
N ARG A 79 7.12 -1.47 -5.61
CA ARG A 79 7.39 -1.35 -4.18
C ARG A 79 8.60 -0.46 -3.96
N SER A 80 8.45 0.55 -3.12
CA SER A 80 9.53 1.53 -2.84
C SER A 80 10.77 0.88 -2.24
N MET A 81 10.59 -0.21 -1.48
CA MET A 81 11.69 -0.93 -0.82
C MET A 81 12.47 -1.83 -1.77
N GLU A 82 11.89 -2.22 -2.90
CA GLU A 82 12.59 -3.04 -3.89
C GLU A 82 13.66 -2.23 -4.63
N PRO A 83 14.75 -2.87 -5.07
CA PRO A 83 15.74 -2.19 -5.90
C PRO A 83 15.12 -1.68 -7.20
N LEU A 84 15.62 -0.54 -7.70
CA LEU A 84 15.11 0.09 -8.93
C LEU A 84 15.10 -0.87 -10.14
N GLN A 85 16.05 -1.79 -10.14
CA GLN A 85 16.15 -2.82 -11.18
C GLN A 85 14.85 -3.61 -11.34
N ARG A 86 14.18 -3.98 -10.26
CA ARG A 86 12.91 -4.71 -10.29
C ARG A 86 11.79 -3.94 -10.99
N TRP A 87 11.85 -2.61 -11.02
CA TRP A 87 10.79 -1.80 -11.62
C TRP A 87 10.78 -1.88 -13.14
N TYR A 88 11.96 -2.04 -13.77
CA TYR A 88 12.08 -2.12 -15.23
C TYR A 88 12.28 -3.54 -15.76
N GLU A 89 12.49 -4.54 -14.93
CA GLU A 89 12.61 -5.97 -15.34
C GLU A 89 11.26 -6.66 -15.59
N ASP A 90 10.20 -5.90 -15.85
CA ASP A 90 8.93 -6.46 -16.27
C ASP A 90 9.05 -6.98 -17.73
N PRO A 91 8.64 -8.25 -18.00
CA PRO A 91 8.74 -8.83 -19.35
C PRO A 91 8.06 -7.98 -20.43
N ARG A 92 7.00 -7.26 -20.10
CA ARG A 92 6.27 -6.39 -21.02
C ARG A 92 7.07 -5.15 -21.40
N VAL A 93 7.83 -4.60 -20.46
CA VAL A 93 8.75 -3.47 -20.70
C VAL A 93 9.89 -3.91 -21.60
N ILE A 94 10.45 -5.09 -21.30
CA ILE A 94 11.52 -5.71 -22.12
C ILE A 94 11.04 -5.92 -23.55
N ALA A 95 9.90 -6.57 -23.72
CA ALA A 95 9.32 -6.83 -25.06
C ALA A 95 9.05 -5.53 -25.83
N HIS A 96 8.57 -4.48 -25.16
CA HIS A 96 8.34 -3.18 -25.79
C HIS A 96 9.66 -2.51 -26.24
N ALA A 97 10.71 -2.60 -25.44
CA ALA A 97 12.03 -2.06 -25.81
C ALA A 97 12.66 -2.83 -26.97
N GLU A 98 12.54 -4.13 -27.01
CA GLU A 98 13.04 -5.00 -28.07
C GLU A 98 12.28 -4.81 -29.38
N GLN A 99 10.98 -4.58 -29.34
CA GLN A 99 10.18 -4.17 -30.50
C GLN A 99 10.65 -2.85 -31.09
N GLY A 100 11.17 -1.95 -30.25
CA GLY A 100 11.82 -0.70 -30.68
C GLY A 100 13.25 -0.86 -31.21
N GLY A 101 13.73 -2.11 -31.36
CA GLY A 101 15.09 -2.41 -31.92
C GLY A 101 16.20 -2.39 -30.86
N ALA A 102 15.89 -2.21 -29.58
CA ALA A 102 16.90 -2.21 -28.51
C ALA A 102 17.20 -3.65 -28.06
N THR A 103 18.46 -3.96 -27.83
CA THR A 103 18.86 -5.23 -27.20
C THR A 103 18.92 -5.03 -25.68
N TRP A 104 17.94 -5.55 -24.93
CA TRP A 104 17.80 -5.32 -23.48
C TRP A 104 19.06 -5.57 -22.66
N SER A 105 19.81 -6.63 -22.97
CA SER A 105 21.05 -6.98 -22.24
C SER A 105 22.17 -5.96 -22.40
N ARG A 106 22.16 -5.15 -23.48
CA ARG A 106 23.16 -4.11 -23.76
C ARG A 106 22.81 -2.76 -23.20
N LEU A 107 21.55 -2.55 -22.79
CA LEU A 107 21.09 -1.28 -22.24
C LEU A 107 21.66 -1.02 -20.86
N LYS A 108 22.13 0.20 -20.66
CA LYS A 108 22.56 0.72 -19.35
C LYS A 108 21.34 0.99 -18.46
N SER A 109 21.53 1.07 -17.15
CA SER A 109 20.44 1.26 -16.19
C SER A 109 19.57 2.50 -16.45
N TYR A 110 20.14 3.59 -16.97
CA TYR A 110 19.37 4.80 -17.29
C TYR A 110 18.51 4.59 -18.54
N GLU A 111 19.04 3.89 -19.57
CA GLU A 111 18.29 3.55 -20.78
C GLU A 111 17.13 2.60 -20.50
N LYS A 112 17.30 1.66 -19.55
CA LYS A 112 16.22 0.79 -19.07
C LYS A 112 15.12 1.57 -18.36
N VAL A 113 15.45 2.63 -17.62
CA VAL A 113 14.48 3.53 -17.02
C VAL A 113 13.73 4.31 -18.09
N GLU A 114 14.42 4.79 -19.11
CA GLU A 114 13.79 5.47 -20.26
C GLU A 114 12.85 4.54 -21.03
N ALA A 115 13.25 3.28 -21.23
CA ALA A 115 12.39 2.26 -21.84
C ALA A 115 11.12 2.00 -21.00
N LEU A 116 11.25 1.96 -19.67
CA LEU A 116 10.11 1.87 -18.76
C LEU A 116 9.17 3.08 -18.93
N LEU A 117 9.71 4.29 -18.97
CA LEU A 117 8.93 5.51 -19.18
C LEU A 117 8.28 5.56 -20.56
N ALA A 118 8.96 5.12 -21.60
CA ALA A 118 8.41 5.01 -22.95
C ALA A 118 7.24 4.04 -22.99
N TRP A 119 7.38 2.88 -22.33
CA TRP A 119 6.30 1.93 -22.18
C TRP A 119 5.09 2.50 -21.43
N PHE A 120 5.31 3.28 -20.36
CA PHE A 120 4.24 3.97 -19.63
C PHE A 120 3.49 4.96 -20.51
N ARG A 121 4.20 5.76 -21.33
CA ARG A 121 3.60 6.72 -22.26
C ARG A 121 2.74 6.03 -23.31
N ALA A 122 3.22 4.91 -23.85
CA ALA A 122 2.52 4.14 -24.88
C ALA A 122 1.29 3.42 -24.34
N THR A 123 1.37 2.80 -23.16
CA THR A 123 0.33 1.90 -22.66
C THR A 123 -0.57 2.52 -21.60
N LYS A 124 -0.13 3.60 -20.94
CA LYS A 124 -0.83 4.25 -19.82
C LYS A 124 -1.37 3.25 -18.80
N PRO A 125 -0.48 2.45 -18.18
CA PRO A 125 -0.88 1.36 -17.32
C PRO A 125 -1.48 1.84 -16.01
N VAL A 126 -2.04 0.90 -15.24
CA VAL A 126 -2.37 1.11 -13.84
C VAL A 126 -1.10 0.95 -13.01
N LEU A 127 -0.68 2.01 -12.35
CA LEU A 127 0.45 2.00 -11.42
C LEU A 127 -0.03 1.77 -10.00
N LEU A 128 0.40 0.66 -9.41
CA LEU A 128 0.24 0.41 -7.97
C LEU A 128 1.58 0.70 -7.29
N LEU A 129 1.60 1.66 -6.40
CA LEU A 129 2.80 2.11 -5.69
C LEU A 129 2.65 1.85 -4.19
N ASP A 130 3.45 0.95 -3.64
CA ASP A 130 3.43 0.64 -2.21
C ASP A 130 4.53 1.38 -1.46
N ASP A 131 4.24 1.72 -0.20
CA ASP A 131 5.17 2.42 0.71
C ASP A 131 5.72 3.75 0.14
N ALA A 132 4.86 4.55 -0.50
CA ALA A 132 5.26 5.80 -1.16
C ALA A 132 6.03 6.77 -0.25
N HIS A 133 5.80 6.73 1.06
CA HIS A 133 6.51 7.54 2.07
C HIS A 133 8.00 7.19 2.22
N LYS A 134 8.43 6.05 1.71
CA LYS A 134 9.85 5.61 1.76
C LYS A 134 10.63 5.95 0.50
N LEU A 135 9.98 6.57 -0.49
CA LEU A 135 10.64 6.99 -1.71
C LEU A 135 11.56 8.19 -1.44
N ALA A 136 12.80 8.09 -1.95
CA ALA A 136 13.78 9.16 -1.85
C ALA A 136 14.73 9.16 -3.06
N GLY A 137 15.34 10.32 -3.36
CA GLY A 137 16.34 10.50 -4.41
C GLY A 137 15.84 10.02 -5.77
N ARG A 138 16.71 9.36 -6.55
CA ARG A 138 16.40 8.91 -7.91
C ARG A 138 15.14 8.05 -8.04
N LYS A 139 14.82 7.22 -7.03
CA LYS A 139 13.60 6.43 -7.05
C LYS A 139 12.35 7.31 -6.99
N LEU A 140 12.40 8.39 -6.19
CA LEU A 140 11.32 9.35 -6.10
C LEU A 140 11.09 10.06 -7.42
N ASP A 141 12.16 10.50 -8.08
CA ASP A 141 12.08 11.21 -9.36
C ASP A 141 11.45 10.32 -10.44
N ILE A 142 11.89 9.06 -10.51
CA ILE A 142 11.32 8.09 -11.44
C ILE A 142 9.85 7.80 -11.09
N ALA A 143 9.52 7.59 -9.81
CA ALA A 143 8.15 7.33 -9.38
C ALA A 143 7.20 8.49 -9.74
N ILE A 144 7.66 9.74 -9.62
CA ILE A 144 6.89 10.92 -10.03
C ILE A 144 6.64 10.90 -11.54
N GLN A 145 7.65 10.58 -12.35
CA GLN A 145 7.49 10.48 -13.80
C GLN A 145 6.53 9.36 -14.18
N LEU A 146 6.67 8.17 -13.58
CA LEU A 146 5.74 7.05 -13.78
C LEU A 146 4.30 7.42 -13.37
N ALA A 147 4.14 8.10 -12.24
CA ALA A 147 2.84 8.52 -11.76
C ALA A 147 2.19 9.57 -12.67
N ARG A 148 2.97 10.44 -13.34
CA ARG A 148 2.46 11.39 -14.35
C ARG A 148 1.92 10.67 -15.59
N GLU A 149 2.63 9.66 -16.07
CA GLU A 149 2.29 8.94 -17.28
C GLU A 149 1.25 7.82 -17.07
N ALA A 150 1.06 7.39 -15.81
CA ALA A 150 0.12 6.33 -15.46
C ALA A 150 -1.33 6.72 -15.82
N GLY A 151 -2.03 5.80 -16.46
CA GLY A 151 -3.46 5.97 -16.77
C GLY A 151 -4.35 5.88 -15.54
N ARG A 152 -3.93 5.17 -14.49
CA ARG A 152 -4.52 5.13 -13.15
C ARG A 152 -3.41 4.96 -12.12
N LEU A 153 -3.61 5.57 -10.95
CA LEU A 153 -2.65 5.57 -9.87
C LEU A 153 -3.30 5.05 -8.58
N VAL A 154 -2.68 4.05 -7.98
CA VAL A 154 -3.06 3.54 -6.66
C VAL A 154 -1.84 3.63 -5.76
N VAL A 155 -1.92 4.43 -4.71
CA VAL A 155 -0.78 4.71 -3.83
C VAL A 155 -1.06 4.21 -2.41
N GLY A 156 -0.14 3.42 -1.88
CA GLY A 156 -0.10 3.03 -0.47
C GLY A 156 0.92 3.86 0.31
N THR A 157 0.50 4.51 1.38
CA THR A 157 1.38 5.31 2.24
C THR A 157 1.06 5.12 3.71
N PHE A 158 2.00 5.44 4.60
CA PHE A 158 1.77 5.44 6.04
C PHE A 158 0.81 6.56 6.45
N ALA A 159 1.07 7.76 5.99
CA ALA A 159 0.24 8.94 6.17
C ALA A 159 0.43 9.87 4.97
N GLU A 160 -0.59 10.67 4.64
CA GLU A 160 -0.51 11.61 3.52
C GLU A 160 0.66 12.59 3.70
N GLN A 161 0.84 13.09 4.92
CA GLN A 161 1.91 14.05 5.28
C GLN A 161 3.31 13.43 5.24
N ALA A 162 3.42 12.11 5.42
CA ALA A 162 4.70 11.41 5.36
C ALA A 162 5.17 11.15 3.91
N THR A 163 4.28 11.33 2.93
CA THR A 163 4.63 11.21 1.51
C THR A 163 5.47 12.41 1.07
N PRO A 164 6.55 12.22 0.29
CA PRO A 164 7.36 13.31 -0.24
C PRO A 164 6.50 14.38 -0.91
N MET A 165 6.79 15.66 -0.64
CA MET A 165 5.94 16.80 -1.04
C MET A 165 5.63 16.81 -2.54
N SER A 166 6.63 16.58 -3.39
CA SER A 166 6.48 16.56 -4.85
C SER A 166 5.51 15.48 -5.34
N LEU A 167 5.60 14.28 -4.76
CA LEU A 167 4.69 13.19 -5.09
C LEU A 167 3.29 13.44 -4.51
N ARG A 168 3.19 14.01 -3.31
CA ARG A 168 1.92 14.35 -2.68
C ARG A 168 1.15 15.38 -3.51
N MET A 169 1.80 16.45 -3.96
CA MET A 169 1.17 17.45 -4.82
C MET A 169 0.64 16.84 -6.12
N LEU A 170 1.41 15.94 -6.74
CA LEU A 170 0.96 15.23 -7.94
C LEU A 170 -0.27 14.37 -7.65
N ILE A 171 -0.28 13.63 -6.53
CA ILE A 171 -1.42 12.80 -6.13
C ILE A 171 -2.66 13.68 -5.88
N GLU A 172 -2.51 14.79 -5.17
CA GLU A 172 -3.61 15.73 -4.87
C GLU A 172 -4.19 16.36 -6.14
N THR A 173 -3.35 16.71 -7.13
CA THR A 173 -3.81 17.24 -8.44
C THR A 173 -4.67 16.23 -9.21
N ARG A 174 -4.50 14.93 -8.95
CA ARG A 174 -5.26 13.86 -9.60
C ARG A 174 -6.58 13.53 -8.88
N ASP A 175 -6.92 14.23 -7.80
CA ASP A 175 -8.12 14.06 -6.99
C ASP A 175 -8.43 12.59 -6.64
N PRO A 176 -7.55 11.93 -5.88
CA PRO A 176 -7.70 10.51 -5.58
C PRO A 176 -8.79 10.26 -4.56
N GLN A 177 -9.46 9.13 -4.69
CA GLN A 177 -10.33 8.63 -3.64
C GLN A 177 -9.48 8.18 -2.43
N LYS A 178 -9.63 8.88 -1.31
CA LYS A 178 -8.85 8.63 -0.09
C LYS A 178 -9.47 7.51 0.74
N VAL A 179 -8.66 6.53 1.08
CA VAL A 179 -9.04 5.38 1.91
C VAL A 179 -8.11 5.32 3.11
N PHE A 180 -8.67 5.48 4.30
CA PHE A 180 -7.91 5.35 5.53
C PHE A 180 -8.11 3.96 6.13
N LEU A 181 -7.03 3.18 6.22
CA LEU A 181 -7.04 1.87 6.83
C LEU A 181 -6.74 2.00 8.32
N LYS A 182 -7.76 1.88 9.15
CA LYS A 182 -7.57 1.79 10.60
C LYS A 182 -6.92 0.44 10.93
N SER A 183 -5.86 0.47 11.71
CA SER A 183 -5.27 -0.74 12.27
C SER A 183 -5.86 -0.97 13.66
N ASP A 184 -6.63 -2.03 13.82
CA ASP A 184 -6.96 -2.55 15.15
C ASP A 184 -5.74 -3.29 15.77
N ALA A 185 -4.65 -3.38 15.03
CA ALA A 185 -3.40 -4.01 15.45
C ALA A 185 -2.53 -3.08 16.33
N ALA A 186 -3.14 -2.22 17.12
CA ALA A 186 -2.51 -1.69 18.33
C ALA A 186 -2.40 -2.78 19.43
N TYR A 187 -2.38 -4.07 19.05
CA TYR A 187 -1.78 -5.08 19.89
C TYR A 187 -0.26 -4.89 19.78
N ASP A 188 0.22 -4.09 20.66
CA ASP A 188 1.62 -4.06 21.02
C ASP A 188 1.95 -5.47 21.54
N VAL A 189 2.51 -6.32 20.66
CA VAL A 189 2.96 -7.68 21.05
C VAL A 189 3.88 -7.56 22.26
N THR A 190 4.68 -6.50 22.32
CA THR A 190 5.54 -6.11 23.45
C THR A 190 4.71 -5.90 24.73
N SER A 191 3.52 -5.31 24.61
CA SER A 191 2.64 -5.12 25.76
C SER A 191 2.08 -6.45 26.27
N MET A 192 1.77 -7.37 25.38
CA MET A 192 1.20 -8.68 25.73
C MET A 192 2.27 -9.61 26.32
N THR A 193 3.46 -9.63 25.73
CA THR A 193 4.60 -10.38 26.27
C THR A 193 5.05 -9.84 27.61
N LEU A 194 5.04 -8.53 27.82
CA LEU A 194 5.40 -7.91 29.08
C LEU A 194 4.39 -8.24 30.19
N TRP A 195 3.10 -8.29 29.89
CA TRP A 195 2.06 -8.78 30.83
C TRP A 195 2.24 -10.28 31.15
N LEU A 196 2.59 -11.08 30.17
CA LEU A 196 2.88 -12.50 30.38
C LEU A 196 4.09 -12.69 31.31
N ILE A 197 5.16 -11.92 31.09
CA ILE A 197 6.36 -11.96 31.94
C ILE A 197 6.02 -11.52 33.38
N ILE A 198 5.22 -10.46 33.55
CA ILE A 198 4.76 -10.01 34.87
C ILE A 198 3.96 -11.12 35.56
N LEU A 199 3.07 -11.79 34.83
CA LEU A 199 2.26 -12.90 35.37
C LEU A 199 3.14 -14.08 35.80
N ILE A 200 4.11 -14.47 34.98
CA ILE A 200 5.07 -15.52 35.32
C ILE A 200 5.89 -15.13 36.55
N ALA A 201 6.36 -13.90 36.66
CA ALA A 201 7.11 -13.40 37.82
C ALA A 201 6.26 -13.45 39.10
N LEU A 202 4.98 -13.10 39.01
CA LEU A 202 4.05 -13.22 40.14
C LEU A 202 3.84 -14.67 40.57
N CYS A 203 3.64 -15.59 39.60
CA CYS A 203 3.48 -17.01 39.91
C CYS A 203 4.77 -17.66 40.48
N ALA A 204 5.94 -17.14 40.12
CA ALA A 204 7.22 -17.56 40.66
C ALA A 204 7.55 -16.95 42.02
N GLY A 205 6.66 -16.15 42.61
CA GLY A 205 6.87 -15.49 43.91
C GLY A 205 7.76 -14.24 43.87
N TRP A 206 8.13 -13.79 42.65
CA TRP A 206 8.99 -12.60 42.46
C TRP A 206 8.13 -11.31 42.37
N TRP A 207 7.33 -11.09 43.41
CA TRP A 207 6.36 -9.98 43.43
C TRP A 207 7.00 -8.60 43.33
N GLN A 208 8.23 -8.41 43.84
CA GLN A 208 8.97 -7.16 43.75
C GLN A 208 9.29 -6.81 42.29
N LEU A 209 9.77 -7.78 41.53
CA LEU A 209 10.09 -7.63 40.12
C LEU A 209 8.85 -7.37 39.28
N ALA A 210 7.76 -8.05 39.59
CA ALA A 210 6.46 -7.83 38.93
C ALA A 210 5.90 -6.43 39.20
N ALA A 211 6.06 -5.91 40.45
CA ALA A 211 5.62 -4.56 40.81
C ALA A 211 6.44 -3.48 40.09
N VAL A 212 7.77 -3.62 40.00
CA VAL A 212 8.64 -2.69 39.28
C VAL A 212 8.31 -2.67 37.78
N MET A 213 8.19 -3.83 37.14
CA MET A 213 7.87 -3.92 35.72
C MET A 213 6.46 -3.40 35.41
N GLY A 214 5.49 -3.70 36.26
CA GLY A 214 4.13 -3.18 36.14
C GLY A 214 4.05 -1.66 36.27
N GLY A 215 4.75 -1.10 37.28
CA GLY A 215 4.85 0.34 37.49
C GLY A 215 5.50 1.08 36.32
N MET A 216 6.63 0.59 35.82
CA MET A 216 7.30 1.16 34.65
C MET A 216 6.38 1.16 33.40
N LYS A 217 5.58 0.13 33.22
CA LYS A 217 4.65 0.05 32.10
C LYS A 217 3.51 1.06 32.20
N VAL A 218 2.96 1.26 33.38
CA VAL A 218 1.89 2.26 33.62
C VAL A 218 2.44 3.68 33.34
N LEU A 219 3.64 3.99 33.83
CA LEU A 219 4.31 5.26 33.57
C LEU A 219 4.62 5.49 32.08
N ALA A 220 5.05 4.46 31.36
CA ALA A 220 5.30 4.54 29.92
C ALA A 220 4.01 4.69 29.11
N GLY A 221 2.90 4.09 29.56
CA GLY A 221 1.58 4.21 28.92
C GLY A 221 0.98 5.62 29.07
N GLY A 222 1.13 6.23 30.23
CA GLY A 222 0.65 7.60 30.48
C GLY A 222 1.32 8.66 29.60
N ARG A 223 2.60 8.53 29.30
CA ARG A 223 3.34 9.45 28.41
C ARG A 223 2.89 9.36 26.93
N ARG A 224 2.35 8.22 26.48
CA ARG A 224 1.82 8.08 25.11
C ARG A 224 0.44 8.73 24.96
N ALA A 225 -0.41 8.66 25.99
CA ALA A 225 -1.72 9.30 26.00
C ALA A 225 -1.60 10.84 25.97
N ALA A 226 -0.63 11.41 26.70
CA ALA A 226 -0.38 12.84 26.73
C ALA A 226 0.22 13.44 25.44
N ARG A 227 0.73 12.60 24.53
CA ARG A 227 1.23 13.05 23.20
C ARG A 227 0.19 12.96 22.08
N GLN A 228 -0.98 12.39 22.35
CA GLN A 228 -2.08 12.23 21.38
C GLN A 228 -3.27 13.15 21.65
N ALA A 229 -3.21 13.89 22.75
CA ALA A 229 -4.12 14.98 23.09
C ALA A 229 -3.48 16.32 22.70
#